data_df0c42386d946ad7243b8db1a62be588
#
_entry.id   df0c42386d946ad7243b8db1a62be588
#
_cell.length_a   1.000
_cell.length_b   1.000
_cell.length_c   1.000
_cell.angle_alpha   90.00
_cell.angle_beta   90.00
_cell.angle_gamma   90.00
#
_symmetry.space_group_name_H-M   'P 1'
#
loop_
_entity.id
_entity.type
_entity.pdbx_description
1 polymer ?
#
loop_
_entity_poly.entity_id
_entity_poly.type
_entity_poly.pdbx_seq_one_letter_code
_entity_poly.pdbx_strand_id
1 'polypeptide(L)'
;MRTLSDNIYLICHQEKPTEHKTMKKFRKQDSEKYFEEKKPVRLVDTQEYMEMIRALLEDGQEVSMIVTGNSMRPFLKHGRDKICMKKTDRKLRKGDIVFYRRENGQYVMHGILKGGEQSYTLLGDGQIVPESGIRQEQIFARITKVQVRGKWIGPENFRWRFFEHIWIRFCGIRKLGFSFSSKVQNLKKSSKEIHNETIRAAGKWKDGTFQEIFDDWKWILHYSVRYRWTIFFYTFLGTVSTSLGLLSSIAGKYLIDIVTGYQMNKAGMIFGVMAGSFAVSLILNGGISRIMVKLNTNISNDIRADLFEQILDVSWLELNKYQNGDMLSRFNQDIETVGSNAVSWLPAVVIAFYHFLATFLVLFYYDKVMAGIALGSAPFVVLMSQFMMKKQRDCQKKVREMSSRMMTFEAETFYNMDMIKSLGISLHCSTCLKKLQEQYKKITLDYNLFSIKTKAVLSVLGMAIQFTAFGYCLFRLWTHAITYGTMTLFLQQRNSLSGAFQNLVSIIPSFLNSSVSAHRLRELTELPKEIHSIQNQKDLFLTKGGLEVRLENVTFSYTKGKQVFRESDFCACPGEIVALVGTSGEGKTTLLRLILGLIEPDTGKAILKAQD
;
A
#
# COMPACT_ATOMS: atom_id res chain seq x y z
N MET A 1 22.29 -21.62 -5.07
CA MET A 1 22.88 -21.91 -3.75
C MET A 1 23.97 -20.86 -3.49
N ARG A 2 23.66 -19.85 -2.73
CA ARG A 2 24.65 -18.89 -2.21
C ARG A 2 24.53 -18.92 -0.70
N THR A 3 25.55 -19.43 -0.07
CA THR A 3 25.77 -19.46 1.37
C THR A 3 26.00 -18.05 1.86
N LEU A 4 25.09 -17.53 2.68
CA LEU A 4 25.28 -16.33 3.47
C LEU A 4 26.18 -16.69 4.66
N SER A 5 27.41 -16.19 4.67
CA SER A 5 28.30 -16.23 5.82
C SER A 5 27.80 -15.24 6.87
N ASP A 6 27.37 -15.76 8.02
CA ASP A 6 27.00 -14.97 9.18
C ASP A 6 28.26 -14.39 9.86
N ASN A 7 28.51 -13.11 9.68
CA ASN A 7 29.57 -12.37 10.39
C ASN A 7 29.08 -12.04 11.81
N ILE A 8 29.81 -12.52 12.81
CA ILE A 8 29.56 -12.26 14.25
C ILE A 8 30.46 -11.12 14.72
N TYR A 9 29.85 -10.05 15.26
CA TYR A 9 30.56 -8.92 15.87
C TYR A 9 30.79 -9.19 17.37
N LEU A 10 32.05 -9.07 17.81
CA LEU A 10 32.44 -9.25 19.22
C LEU A 10 32.84 -7.90 19.84
N ILE A 11 32.28 -7.63 21.01
CA ILE A 11 32.72 -6.56 21.90
C ILE A 11 33.28 -7.20 23.16
N CYS A 12 34.59 -7.20 23.34
CA CYS A 12 35.24 -7.60 24.58
C CYS A 12 35.29 -6.41 25.55
N HIS A 13 34.58 -6.52 26.68
CA HIS A 13 34.76 -5.67 27.85
C HIS A 13 35.62 -6.43 28.87
N GLN A 14 36.86 -6.01 29.10
CA GLN A 14 37.58 -6.27 30.34
C GLN A 14 37.22 -5.17 31.32
N GLU A 15 36.49 -5.53 32.38
CA GLU A 15 36.30 -4.67 33.54
C GLU A 15 37.49 -4.81 34.51
N LYS A 16 38.19 -3.70 34.75
CA LYS A 16 38.96 -3.51 35.98
C LYS A 16 38.13 -2.71 36.96
N PRO A 17 38.19 -3.04 38.27
CA PRO A 17 37.39 -2.35 39.27
C PRO A 17 38.11 -1.07 39.72
N THR A 18 37.40 0.03 39.86
CA THR A 18 37.55 1.03 40.93
C THR A 18 36.69 2.27 40.73
N GLU A 19 36.02 2.59 41.76
CA GLU A 19 35.82 3.81 42.53
C GLU A 19 34.72 4.82 42.14
N HIS A 20 33.96 5.04 43.20
CA HIS A 20 32.98 6.12 43.42
C HIS A 20 33.48 7.52 43.06
N LYS A 21 32.64 8.36 42.44
CA LYS A 21 32.14 9.61 43.02
C LYS A 21 31.23 10.43 42.12
N THR A 22 30.11 10.82 42.71
CA THR A 22 29.36 12.09 42.65
C THR A 22 28.80 12.64 41.32
N MET A 23 27.49 12.72 41.35
CA MET A 23 26.56 13.65 40.70
C MET A 23 27.11 15.00 40.20
N LYS A 24 26.66 15.41 39.03
CA LYS A 24 26.01 16.72 38.85
C LYS A 24 25.25 16.79 37.51
N LYS A 25 24.04 17.35 37.58
CA LYS A 25 23.18 17.79 36.46
C LYS A 25 23.92 18.71 35.50
N PHE A 26 23.76 18.54 34.18
CA PHE A 26 23.74 19.67 33.26
C PHE A 26 22.75 19.45 32.12
N ARG A 27 22.20 20.57 31.68
CA ARG A 27 21.10 20.83 30.78
C ARG A 27 21.43 20.53 29.29
N LYS A 28 20.37 20.30 28.52
CA LYS A 28 20.29 20.35 27.06
C LYS A 28 21.05 21.54 26.47
N GLN A 29 21.93 21.28 25.53
CA GLN A 29 22.16 21.96 24.24
C GLN A 29 23.43 21.39 23.61
N ASP A 30 23.38 21.24 22.27
CA ASP A 30 24.45 20.86 21.36
C ASP A 30 24.46 19.40 20.88
N SER A 31 23.64 19.19 19.88
CA SER A 31 23.78 18.13 18.90
C SER A 31 24.79 18.57 17.85
N GLU A 32 26.04 18.16 18.01
CA GLU A 32 27.01 17.92 16.91
C GLU A 32 28.38 17.62 17.53
N LYS A 33 28.97 16.50 17.07
CA LYS A 33 30.29 15.97 17.41
C LYS A 33 30.39 15.09 18.66
N TYR A 34 30.04 13.82 18.49
CA TYR A 34 30.77 12.73 19.10
C TYR A 34 31.03 11.65 18.04
N PHE A 35 32.16 11.76 17.36
CA PHE A 35 32.84 10.59 16.82
C PHE A 35 33.37 9.80 18.04
N GLU A 36 32.57 8.81 18.49
CA GLU A 36 33.11 7.77 19.36
C GLU A 36 34.18 7.02 18.59
N GLU A 37 35.40 7.04 19.10
CA GLU A 37 36.50 6.15 18.70
C GLU A 37 35.98 4.71 18.74
N LYS A 38 35.67 4.14 17.59
CA LYS A 38 35.39 2.71 17.47
C LYS A 38 36.66 1.96 17.80
N LYS A 39 36.71 1.31 19.00
CA LYS A 39 37.72 0.30 19.29
C LYS A 39 37.80 -0.69 18.13
N PRO A 40 38.97 -1.12 17.70
CA PRO A 40 39.12 -2.03 16.57
C PRO A 40 38.34 -3.32 16.83
N VAL A 41 37.32 -3.59 16.03
CA VAL A 41 36.57 -4.84 16.06
C VAL A 41 37.38 -5.84 15.23
N ARG A 42 37.95 -6.84 15.88
CA ARG A 42 38.62 -7.95 15.18
C ARG A 42 37.53 -8.92 14.70
N LEU A 43 37.41 -9.07 13.41
CA LEU A 43 36.58 -10.12 12.80
C LEU A 43 37.33 -11.46 12.95
N VAL A 44 36.78 -12.35 13.74
CA VAL A 44 37.27 -13.74 13.94
C VAL A 44 36.28 -14.69 13.31
N ASP A 45 36.77 -15.72 12.62
CA ASP A 45 35.91 -16.77 12.11
C ASP A 45 35.18 -17.48 13.26
N THR A 46 33.93 -17.84 13.04
CA THR A 46 33.08 -18.51 14.04
C THR A 46 33.72 -19.78 14.56
N GLN A 47 34.41 -20.52 13.75
CA GLN A 47 35.06 -21.78 14.13
C GLN A 47 36.26 -21.50 15.06
N GLU A 48 37.14 -20.59 14.68
CA GLU A 48 38.32 -20.17 15.47
C GLU A 48 37.88 -19.61 16.84
N TYR A 49 36.81 -18.80 16.84
CA TYR A 49 36.24 -18.24 18.07
C TYR A 49 35.69 -19.33 19.01
N MET A 50 34.99 -20.31 18.47
CA MET A 50 34.41 -21.38 19.26
C MET A 50 35.48 -22.37 19.80
N GLU A 51 36.57 -22.56 19.08
CA GLU A 51 37.74 -23.33 19.53
C GLU A 51 38.43 -22.63 20.69
N MET A 52 38.59 -21.31 20.64
CA MET A 52 39.11 -20.51 21.73
C MET A 52 38.23 -20.58 22.99
N ILE A 53 36.90 -20.48 22.83
CA ILE A 53 35.94 -20.66 23.94
C ILE A 53 36.09 -22.05 24.56
N ARG A 54 36.22 -23.08 23.73
CA ARG A 54 36.38 -24.46 24.18
C ARG A 54 37.64 -24.65 25.01
N ALA A 55 38.76 -24.11 24.57
CA ALA A 55 40.01 -24.11 25.34
C ALA A 55 39.87 -23.44 26.70
N LEU A 56 39.25 -22.28 26.80
CA LEU A 56 38.99 -21.59 28.08
C LEU A 56 38.08 -22.39 29.01
N LEU A 57 37.09 -23.08 28.44
CA LEU A 57 36.20 -23.95 29.22
C LEU A 57 36.93 -25.22 29.71
N GLU A 58 37.86 -25.76 28.94
CA GLU A 58 38.70 -26.90 29.34
C GLU A 58 39.64 -26.54 30.49
N ASP A 59 40.10 -25.30 30.55
CA ASP A 59 40.87 -24.74 31.67
C ASP A 59 40.02 -24.42 32.92
N GLY A 60 38.72 -24.75 32.89
CA GLY A 60 37.80 -24.55 34.02
C GLY A 60 37.26 -23.13 34.18
N GLN A 61 37.51 -22.25 33.27
CA GLN A 61 37.04 -20.87 33.33
C GLN A 61 35.56 -20.74 32.95
N GLU A 62 34.83 -19.80 33.53
CA GLU A 62 33.49 -19.39 33.06
C GLU A 62 33.61 -18.40 31.92
N VAL A 63 32.93 -18.68 30.82
CA VAL A 63 32.95 -17.81 29.64
C VAL A 63 31.58 -17.19 29.40
N SER A 64 31.56 -15.90 29.09
CA SER A 64 30.32 -15.22 28.73
C SER A 64 30.32 -14.77 27.27
N MET A 65 29.17 -14.95 26.58
CA MET A 65 29.01 -14.51 25.19
C MET A 65 27.62 -13.92 24.93
N ILE A 66 27.50 -13.13 23.86
CA ILE A 66 26.21 -12.60 23.41
C ILE A 66 25.46 -13.69 22.65
N VAL A 67 24.15 -13.82 22.91
CA VAL A 67 23.31 -14.78 22.24
C VAL A 67 23.15 -14.43 20.76
N THR A 68 23.57 -15.34 19.89
CA THR A 68 23.37 -15.29 18.45
C THR A 68 22.33 -16.31 18.01
N GLY A 69 21.44 -15.94 17.07
CA GLY A 69 20.34 -16.80 16.62
C GLY A 69 19.01 -16.58 17.37
N ASN A 70 17.98 -17.24 16.88
CA ASN A 70 16.59 -17.08 17.37
C ASN A 70 16.01 -18.36 17.99
N SER A 71 16.79 -19.44 18.08
CA SER A 71 16.33 -20.77 18.53
C SER A 71 15.85 -20.77 20.00
N MET A 72 16.35 -19.84 20.82
CA MET A 72 15.99 -19.70 22.24
C MET A 72 14.97 -18.58 22.51
N ARG A 73 14.30 -18.04 21.50
CA ARG A 73 13.16 -17.14 21.72
C ARG A 73 11.94 -17.93 22.23
N PRO A 74 11.12 -17.39 23.12
CA PRO A 74 11.10 -16.03 23.68
C PRO A 74 11.96 -15.81 24.93
N PHE A 75 12.66 -16.84 25.44
CA PHE A 75 13.48 -16.73 26.64
C PHE A 75 14.65 -15.77 26.45
N LEU A 76 15.47 -16.01 25.42
CA LEU A 76 16.64 -15.20 25.06
C LEU A 76 16.49 -14.53 23.70
N LYS A 77 17.02 -13.31 23.54
CA LYS A 77 16.95 -12.54 22.30
C LYS A 77 18.33 -12.33 21.68
N HIS A 78 18.42 -12.59 20.39
CA HIS A 78 19.60 -12.32 19.56
C HIS A 78 20.15 -10.90 19.73
N GLY A 79 21.46 -10.77 19.86
CA GLY A 79 22.19 -9.49 19.91
C GLY A 79 21.94 -8.64 21.15
N ARG A 80 21.04 -9.06 22.07
CA ARG A 80 20.69 -8.29 23.26
C ARG A 80 21.10 -8.97 24.56
N ASP A 81 20.83 -10.28 24.66
CA ASP A 81 21.00 -11.02 25.90
C ASP A 81 22.35 -11.76 25.88
N LYS A 82 22.96 -11.92 27.06
CA LYS A 82 24.25 -12.63 27.22
C LYS A 82 24.03 -13.93 27.98
N ILE A 83 24.86 -14.91 27.73
CA ILE A 83 24.89 -16.17 28.47
C ILE A 83 26.24 -16.33 29.13
N CYS A 84 26.25 -16.99 30.27
CA CYS A 84 27.45 -17.46 30.96
C CYS A 84 27.46 -18.99 30.96
N MET A 85 28.55 -19.60 30.57
CA MET A 85 28.67 -21.05 30.40
C MET A 85 29.92 -21.58 31.12
N LYS A 86 29.84 -22.83 31.54
CA LYS A 86 30.92 -23.57 32.22
C LYS A 86 31.02 -24.97 31.61
N LYS A 87 32.21 -25.58 31.66
CA LYS A 87 32.41 -26.99 31.30
C LYS A 87 31.43 -27.87 32.08
N THR A 88 30.97 -28.94 31.46
CA THR A 88 30.06 -29.89 32.08
C THR A 88 30.80 -30.75 33.12
N ASP A 89 30.64 -30.45 34.38
CA ASP A 89 31.31 -31.09 35.51
C ASP A 89 30.40 -32.10 36.29
N ARG A 90 29.15 -32.23 35.85
CA ARG A 90 28.15 -33.14 36.46
C ARG A 90 27.31 -33.82 35.38
N LYS A 91 26.63 -34.92 35.76
CA LYS A 91 25.65 -35.57 34.88
C LYS A 91 24.54 -34.60 34.50
N LEU A 92 24.30 -34.43 33.23
CA LEU A 92 23.30 -33.52 32.67
C LEU A 92 21.88 -34.00 33.03
N ARG A 93 21.01 -33.03 33.40
CA ARG A 93 19.63 -33.30 33.77
C ARG A 93 18.65 -32.71 32.77
N LYS A 94 17.44 -33.23 32.75
CA LYS A 94 16.32 -32.64 32.01
C LYS A 94 16.12 -31.18 32.44
N GLY A 95 16.03 -30.28 31.47
CA GLY A 95 15.91 -28.85 31.69
C GLY A 95 17.22 -28.07 31.62
N ASP A 96 18.39 -28.73 31.78
CA ASP A 96 19.67 -28.05 31.62
C ASP A 96 19.76 -27.45 30.20
N ILE A 97 20.22 -26.21 30.09
CA ILE A 97 20.51 -25.56 28.81
C ILE A 97 21.98 -25.83 28.50
N VAL A 98 22.21 -26.43 27.34
CA VAL A 98 23.54 -26.89 26.91
C VAL A 98 23.94 -26.26 25.58
N PHE A 99 25.26 -26.15 25.39
CA PHE A 99 25.88 -25.73 24.14
C PHE A 99 26.57 -26.94 23.51
N TYR A 100 26.21 -27.23 22.27
CA TYR A 100 26.69 -28.45 21.57
C TYR A 100 27.02 -28.17 20.11
N ARG A 101 27.81 -29.07 19.50
CA ARG A 101 28.18 -29.04 18.08
C ARG A 101 27.41 -30.14 17.35
N ARG A 102 26.67 -29.76 16.31
CA ARG A 102 26.01 -30.68 15.38
C ARG A 102 27.04 -31.39 14.50
N GLU A 103 26.66 -32.51 13.87
CA GLU A 103 27.51 -33.25 12.93
C GLU A 103 27.88 -32.38 11.70
N ASN A 104 27.05 -31.44 11.30
CA ASN A 104 27.34 -30.47 10.24
C ASN A 104 28.28 -29.32 10.65
N GLY A 105 28.85 -29.37 11.83
CA GLY A 105 29.78 -28.36 12.35
C GLY A 105 29.13 -27.14 13.02
N GLN A 106 27.82 -26.99 12.98
CA GLN A 106 27.12 -25.87 13.62
C GLN A 106 27.12 -25.95 15.14
N TYR A 107 27.40 -24.83 15.79
CA TYR A 107 27.29 -24.67 17.24
C TYR A 107 25.90 -24.16 17.62
N VAL A 108 25.22 -24.86 18.54
CA VAL A 108 23.81 -24.59 18.89
C VAL A 108 23.62 -24.68 20.40
N MET A 109 22.69 -23.88 20.91
CA MET A 109 22.29 -23.85 22.33
C MET A 109 20.82 -24.22 22.47
N HIS A 110 20.53 -25.31 23.17
CA HIS A 110 19.17 -25.79 23.43
C HIS A 110 19.01 -26.35 24.84
N GLY A 111 17.75 -26.49 25.29
CA GLY A 111 17.42 -27.15 26.54
C GLY A 111 17.25 -28.67 26.37
N ILE A 112 17.62 -29.46 27.39
CA ILE A 112 17.46 -30.92 27.40
C ILE A 112 15.98 -31.26 27.66
N LEU A 113 15.33 -31.86 26.69
CA LEU A 113 13.95 -32.35 26.78
C LEU A 113 13.90 -33.75 27.42
N LYS A 114 14.79 -34.63 26.97
CA LYS A 114 14.88 -36.04 27.44
C LYS A 114 16.34 -36.47 27.40
N GLY A 115 16.82 -37.09 28.48
CA GLY A 115 18.14 -37.71 28.59
C GLY A 115 18.00 -39.24 28.54
N GLY A 116 18.89 -39.89 27.78
CA GLY A 116 19.08 -41.34 27.73
C GLY A 116 20.52 -41.68 28.15
N GLU A 117 20.85 -42.98 28.28
CA GLU A 117 22.21 -43.41 28.67
C GLU A 117 23.26 -43.09 27.63
N GLN A 118 22.91 -43.07 26.35
CA GLN A 118 23.84 -42.86 25.25
C GLN A 118 23.56 -41.58 24.42
N SER A 119 22.36 -40.98 24.50
CA SER A 119 22.02 -39.80 23.71
C SER A 119 20.96 -38.93 24.38
N TYR A 120 20.97 -37.64 24.01
CA TYR A 120 20.06 -36.61 24.50
C TYR A 120 19.12 -36.17 23.39
N THR A 121 17.89 -35.81 23.78
CA THR A 121 16.94 -35.07 22.91
C THR A 121 16.89 -33.63 23.40
N LEU A 122 17.23 -32.71 22.52
CA LEU A 122 17.34 -31.28 22.80
C LEU A 122 16.25 -30.50 22.06
N LEU A 123 15.84 -29.35 22.63
CA LEU A 123 14.81 -28.52 22.06
C LEU A 123 15.06 -27.06 22.36
N GLY A 124 15.09 -26.23 21.34
CA GLY A 124 15.16 -24.79 21.49
C GLY A 124 13.80 -24.19 21.87
N ASP A 125 13.80 -23.14 22.68
CA ASP A 125 12.56 -22.45 23.11
C ASP A 125 11.77 -21.87 21.93
N GLY A 126 12.44 -21.58 20.82
CA GLY A 126 11.87 -21.08 19.56
C GLY A 126 11.53 -22.17 18.55
N GLN A 127 11.67 -23.45 18.88
CA GLN A 127 11.46 -24.57 17.96
C GLN A 127 10.27 -25.44 18.37
N ILE A 128 9.65 -26.10 17.40
CA ILE A 128 8.54 -27.04 17.62
C ILE A 128 9.03 -28.50 17.51
N VAL A 129 10.06 -28.73 16.71
CA VAL A 129 10.59 -30.07 16.45
C VAL A 129 11.84 -30.29 17.31
N PRO A 130 11.88 -31.34 18.14
CA PRO A 130 13.05 -31.66 18.94
C PRO A 130 14.17 -32.29 18.08
N GLU A 131 15.41 -32.08 18.49
CA GLU A 131 16.58 -32.72 17.93
C GLU A 131 16.97 -33.92 18.80
N SER A 132 16.90 -35.12 18.26
CA SER A 132 17.23 -36.38 18.94
C SER A 132 18.57 -36.93 18.49
N GLY A 133 19.21 -37.78 19.31
CA GLY A 133 20.44 -38.45 18.95
C GLY A 133 21.73 -37.69 19.22
N ILE A 134 21.69 -36.62 19.99
CA ILE A 134 22.87 -35.83 20.35
C ILE A 134 23.68 -36.58 21.42
N ARG A 135 24.92 -36.96 21.10
CA ARG A 135 25.81 -37.69 22.01
C ARG A 135 26.43 -36.72 23.03
N GLN A 136 26.84 -37.30 24.18
CA GLN A 136 27.44 -36.51 25.24
C GLN A 136 28.73 -35.79 24.80
N GLU A 137 29.51 -36.40 23.92
CA GLU A 137 30.76 -35.86 23.35
C GLU A 137 30.54 -34.60 22.53
N GLN A 138 29.34 -34.42 21.99
CA GLN A 138 28.96 -33.22 21.21
C GLN A 138 28.63 -32.02 22.11
N ILE A 139 28.36 -32.26 23.39
CA ILE A 139 27.99 -31.25 24.39
C ILE A 139 29.23 -30.82 25.16
N PHE A 140 29.69 -29.59 24.95
CA PHE A 140 30.92 -29.10 25.55
C PHE A 140 30.72 -28.06 26.67
N ALA A 141 29.53 -27.46 26.81
CA ALA A 141 29.26 -26.50 27.85
C ALA A 141 27.82 -26.55 28.36
N ARG A 142 27.62 -26.20 29.61
CA ARG A 142 26.34 -25.96 30.26
C ARG A 142 26.19 -24.49 30.60
N ILE A 143 25.01 -23.93 30.37
CA ILE A 143 24.71 -22.55 30.72
C ILE A 143 24.42 -22.45 32.22
N THR A 144 25.13 -21.57 32.92
CA THR A 144 25.01 -21.36 34.38
C THR A 144 24.14 -20.16 34.72
N LYS A 145 24.24 -19.08 33.96
CA LYS A 145 23.48 -17.83 34.12
C LYS A 145 23.17 -17.21 32.77
N VAL A 146 22.09 -16.44 32.70
CA VAL A 146 21.75 -15.64 31.51
C VAL A 146 21.47 -14.18 31.91
N GLN A 147 21.90 -13.25 31.10
CA GLN A 147 21.59 -11.83 31.29
C GLN A 147 20.42 -11.44 30.39
N VAL A 148 19.29 -11.11 30.98
CA VAL A 148 18.08 -10.69 30.24
C VAL A 148 17.75 -9.25 30.58
N ARG A 149 17.72 -8.38 29.58
CA ARG A 149 17.52 -6.92 29.76
C ARG A 149 18.47 -6.31 30.80
N GLY A 150 19.75 -6.71 30.78
CA GLY A 150 20.79 -6.18 31.65
C GLY A 150 20.88 -6.80 33.03
N LYS A 151 19.94 -7.69 33.46
CA LYS A 151 19.95 -8.37 34.75
C LYS A 151 20.36 -9.83 34.57
N TRP A 152 21.33 -10.29 35.39
CA TRP A 152 21.73 -11.69 35.46
C TRP A 152 20.69 -12.51 36.23
N ILE A 153 20.25 -13.60 35.66
CA ILE A 153 19.30 -14.57 36.25
C ILE A 153 19.89 -15.99 36.14
N GLY A 154 19.70 -16.76 37.19
CA GLY A 154 20.12 -18.16 37.27
C GLY A 154 18.93 -19.11 37.45
N PRO A 155 19.19 -20.42 37.67
CA PRO A 155 18.17 -21.46 37.78
C PRO A 155 17.14 -21.23 38.92
N GLU A 156 17.47 -20.38 39.91
CA GLU A 156 16.57 -20.07 41.03
C GLU A 156 15.46 -19.08 40.63
N ASN A 157 15.62 -18.37 39.53
CA ASN A 157 14.68 -17.36 39.11
C ASN A 157 13.42 -17.98 38.50
N PHE A 158 12.24 -17.46 38.87
CA PHE A 158 10.93 -17.93 38.39
C PHE A 158 10.88 -17.98 36.84
N ARG A 159 11.43 -16.98 36.14
CA ARG A 159 11.46 -16.93 34.69
C ARG A 159 12.26 -18.07 34.08
N TRP A 160 13.43 -18.42 34.67
CA TRP A 160 14.21 -19.56 34.24
C TRP A 160 13.43 -20.87 34.43
N ARG A 161 12.87 -21.11 35.65
CA ARG A 161 12.06 -22.30 35.98
C ARG A 161 10.84 -22.46 35.08
N PHE A 162 10.19 -21.34 34.71
CA PHE A 162 9.06 -21.37 33.79
C PHE A 162 9.45 -21.92 32.41
N PHE A 163 10.57 -21.47 31.83
CA PHE A 163 11.05 -21.95 30.53
C PHE A 163 11.59 -23.38 30.62
N GLU A 164 12.28 -23.73 31.71
CA GLU A 164 12.84 -25.05 31.96
C GLU A 164 11.77 -26.13 32.16
N HIS A 165 10.69 -25.86 32.90
CA HIS A 165 9.73 -26.87 33.30
C HIS A 165 8.38 -26.82 32.57
N ILE A 166 7.85 -25.61 32.32
CA ILE A 166 6.51 -25.42 31.77
C ILE A 166 6.58 -25.24 30.26
N TRP A 167 7.38 -24.31 29.79
CA TRP A 167 7.47 -23.98 28.35
C TRP A 167 7.97 -25.15 27.51
N ILE A 168 8.98 -25.86 27.96
CA ILE A 168 9.53 -27.03 27.24
C ILE A 168 8.51 -28.18 27.19
N ARG A 169 7.69 -28.36 28.23
CA ARG A 169 6.80 -29.53 28.41
C ARG A 169 5.49 -29.44 27.62
N PHE A 170 4.91 -28.22 27.47
CA PHE A 170 3.58 -28.03 26.88
C PHE A 170 3.65 -27.47 25.47
N CYS A 171 3.60 -28.35 24.47
CA CYS A 171 3.61 -27.99 23.05
C CYS A 171 2.43 -27.06 22.64
N GLY A 172 1.26 -27.21 23.29
CA GLY A 172 0.08 -26.37 23.08
C GLY A 172 0.29 -24.91 23.50
N ILE A 173 0.86 -24.69 24.68
CA ILE A 173 1.20 -23.34 25.20
C ILE A 173 2.23 -22.69 24.29
N ARG A 174 3.19 -23.44 23.77
CA ARG A 174 4.22 -22.97 22.85
C ARG A 174 3.64 -22.55 21.51
N LYS A 175 2.75 -23.35 20.89
CA LYS A 175 2.05 -22.99 19.64
C LYS A 175 1.21 -21.71 19.81
N LEU A 176 0.48 -21.58 20.93
CA LEU A 176 -0.28 -20.38 21.27
C LEU A 176 0.63 -19.15 21.50
N GLY A 177 1.74 -19.33 22.24
CA GLY A 177 2.71 -18.26 22.50
C GLY A 177 3.39 -17.76 21.24
N PHE A 178 3.72 -18.62 20.28
CA PHE A 178 4.27 -18.22 18.98
C PHE A 178 3.22 -17.50 18.12
N SER A 179 1.99 -18.00 18.08
CA SER A 179 0.90 -17.33 17.35
C SER A 179 0.61 -15.94 17.93
N PHE A 180 0.61 -15.80 19.26
CA PHE A 180 0.41 -14.52 19.92
C PHE A 180 1.60 -13.57 19.75
N SER A 181 2.84 -14.06 19.91
CA SER A 181 4.07 -13.27 19.76
C SER A 181 4.25 -12.77 18.32
N SER A 182 3.96 -13.59 17.32
CA SER A 182 3.99 -13.19 15.90
C SER A 182 2.92 -12.16 15.59
N LYS A 183 1.70 -12.31 16.14
CA LYS A 183 0.63 -11.31 16.01
C LYS A 183 0.99 -9.97 16.65
N VAL A 184 1.56 -9.98 17.86
CA VAL A 184 1.99 -8.76 18.57
C VAL A 184 3.19 -8.09 17.88
N GLN A 185 4.13 -8.86 17.33
CA GLN A 185 5.24 -8.29 16.55
C GLN A 185 4.77 -7.69 15.25
N ASN A 186 3.84 -8.34 14.56
CA ASN A 186 3.20 -7.81 13.36
C ASN A 186 2.39 -6.54 13.66
N LEU A 187 1.69 -6.49 14.81
CA LEU A 187 1.00 -5.29 15.30
C LEU A 187 1.96 -4.13 15.56
N LYS A 188 3.08 -4.38 16.24
CA LYS A 188 4.10 -3.35 16.49
C LYS A 188 4.85 -2.92 15.25
N LYS A 189 5.08 -3.82 14.30
CA LYS A 189 5.70 -3.50 13.01
C LYS A 189 4.75 -2.67 12.16
N SER A 190 3.47 -3.06 12.09
CA SER A 190 2.43 -2.31 11.39
C SER A 190 2.17 -0.93 12.01
N SER A 191 2.16 -0.82 13.35
CA SER A 191 2.05 0.47 14.05
C SER A 191 3.26 1.39 13.79
N LYS A 192 4.49 0.85 13.75
CA LYS A 192 5.69 1.62 13.36
C LYS A 192 5.69 2.02 11.88
N GLU A 193 5.19 1.15 11.02
CA GLU A 193 5.10 1.44 9.59
C GLU A 193 4.00 2.47 9.31
N ILE A 194 2.84 2.40 10.00
CA ILE A 194 1.79 3.44 9.94
C ILE A 194 2.35 4.77 10.49
N HIS A 195 3.09 4.74 11.60
CA HIS A 195 3.74 5.93 12.14
C HIS A 195 4.80 6.49 11.20
N ASN A 196 5.60 5.63 10.55
CA ASN A 196 6.59 6.04 9.56
C ASN A 196 5.93 6.48 8.23
N GLU A 197 4.81 5.89 7.82
CA GLU A 197 4.01 6.37 6.68
C GLU A 197 3.35 7.72 7.00
N THR A 198 2.88 7.91 8.24
CA THR A 198 2.34 9.20 8.70
C THR A 198 3.46 10.26 8.79
N ILE A 199 4.66 9.89 9.27
CA ILE A 199 5.83 10.77 9.27
C ILE A 199 6.34 11.02 7.85
N ARG A 200 6.35 10.03 6.96
CA ARG A 200 6.67 10.21 5.53
C ARG A 200 5.63 11.03 4.80
N ALA A 201 4.34 10.85 5.11
CA ALA A 201 3.28 11.73 4.62
C ALA A 201 3.44 13.15 5.19
N ALA A 202 3.72 13.30 6.48
CA ALA A 202 4.02 14.59 7.11
C ALA A 202 5.35 15.20 6.63
N GLY A 203 6.35 14.38 6.25
CA GLY A 203 7.60 14.81 5.61
C GLY A 203 7.37 15.29 4.17
N LYS A 204 6.56 14.58 3.39
CA LYS A 204 6.09 15.01 2.07
C LYS A 204 5.25 16.29 2.13
N TRP A 205 4.62 16.59 3.26
CA TRP A 205 3.95 17.86 3.50
C TRP A 205 4.91 19.06 3.57
N LYS A 206 6.20 18.81 3.86
CA LYS A 206 7.25 19.85 3.89
C LYS A 206 7.97 20.05 2.55
N ASP A 207 7.89 19.08 1.63
CA ASP A 207 8.73 19.01 0.43
C ASP A 207 8.02 19.44 -0.88
N GLY A 208 7.14 20.43 -0.83
CA GLY A 208 6.51 20.98 -2.05
C GLY A 208 5.40 20.13 -2.69
N THR A 209 5.25 18.88 -2.34
CA THR A 209 4.23 17.94 -2.88
C THR A 209 2.79 18.40 -2.63
N PHE A 210 2.59 19.28 -1.65
CA PHE A 210 1.28 19.85 -1.37
C PHE A 210 0.89 20.90 -2.41
N GLN A 211 1.86 21.63 -2.92
CA GLN A 211 1.63 22.63 -3.94
C GLN A 211 1.29 21.96 -5.29
N GLU A 212 1.96 20.84 -5.62
CA GLU A 212 1.62 20.05 -6.80
C GLU A 212 0.18 19.51 -6.73
N ILE A 213 -0.22 18.91 -5.59
CA ILE A 213 -1.61 18.44 -5.40
C ILE A 213 -2.61 19.59 -5.52
N PHE A 214 -2.27 20.77 -4.99
CA PHE A 214 -3.14 21.94 -5.07
C PHE A 214 -3.27 22.45 -6.50
N ASP A 215 -2.19 22.48 -7.26
CA ASP A 215 -2.17 22.88 -8.67
C ASP A 215 -2.95 21.88 -9.54
N ASP A 216 -2.81 20.56 -9.29
CA ASP A 216 -3.60 19.53 -9.94
C ASP A 216 -5.10 19.71 -9.68
N TRP A 217 -5.48 20.00 -8.42
CA TRP A 217 -6.88 20.24 -8.08
C TRP A 217 -7.40 21.58 -8.62
N LYS A 218 -6.57 22.60 -8.71
CA LYS A 218 -6.91 23.85 -9.37
C LYS A 218 -7.23 23.62 -10.85
N TRP A 219 -6.45 22.77 -11.52
CA TRP A 219 -6.70 22.39 -12.89
C TRP A 219 -8.01 21.58 -13.04
N ILE A 220 -8.27 20.58 -12.17
CA ILE A 220 -9.53 19.82 -12.13
C ILE A 220 -10.74 20.78 -11.93
N LEU A 221 -10.64 21.68 -10.95
CA LEU A 221 -11.71 22.62 -10.62
C LEU A 221 -11.98 23.63 -11.76
N HIS A 222 -11.00 23.92 -12.60
CA HIS A 222 -11.21 24.79 -13.76
C HIS A 222 -12.34 24.26 -14.67
N TYR A 223 -12.38 22.97 -14.93
CA TYR A 223 -13.46 22.35 -15.70
C TYR A 223 -14.79 22.30 -14.93
N SER A 224 -14.75 22.18 -13.61
CA SER A 224 -15.95 22.12 -12.76
C SER A 224 -16.64 23.48 -12.63
N VAL A 225 -15.89 24.60 -12.67
CA VAL A 225 -16.43 25.95 -12.50
C VAL A 225 -17.46 26.30 -13.59
N ARG A 226 -17.28 25.78 -14.81
CA ARG A 226 -18.23 25.95 -15.91
C ARG A 226 -19.63 25.42 -15.55
N TYR A 227 -19.69 24.37 -14.72
CA TYR A 227 -20.93 23.70 -14.30
C TYR A 227 -21.33 23.99 -12.85
N ARG A 228 -20.78 25.04 -12.22
CA ARG A 228 -20.94 25.37 -10.78
C ARG A 228 -22.40 25.40 -10.30
N TRP A 229 -23.31 25.98 -11.06
CA TRP A 229 -24.71 26.07 -10.69
C TRP A 229 -25.42 24.71 -10.69
N THR A 230 -25.10 23.86 -11.65
CA THR A 230 -25.66 22.51 -11.72
C THR A 230 -25.10 21.63 -10.58
N ILE A 231 -23.80 21.79 -10.27
CA ILE A 231 -23.14 21.10 -9.14
C ILE A 231 -23.78 21.56 -7.81
N PHE A 232 -23.99 22.85 -7.64
CA PHE A 232 -24.65 23.40 -6.48
C PHE A 232 -26.08 22.86 -6.34
N PHE A 233 -26.85 22.88 -7.42
CA PHE A 233 -28.25 22.44 -7.43
C PHE A 233 -28.37 20.96 -7.05
N TYR A 234 -27.59 20.07 -7.65
CA TYR A 234 -27.69 18.65 -7.28
C TYR A 234 -27.13 18.36 -5.87
N THR A 235 -26.14 19.13 -5.40
CA THR A 235 -25.67 19.04 -4.01
C THR A 235 -26.77 19.43 -3.03
N PHE A 236 -27.48 20.51 -3.34
CA PHE A 236 -28.66 20.93 -2.57
C PHE A 236 -29.74 19.87 -2.58
N LEU A 237 -30.08 19.30 -3.74
CA LEU A 237 -31.03 18.18 -3.84
C LEU A 237 -30.57 16.97 -3.01
N GLY A 238 -29.28 16.68 -2.98
CA GLY A 238 -28.68 15.61 -2.18
C GLY A 238 -28.86 15.81 -0.68
N THR A 239 -28.66 17.05 -0.19
CA THR A 239 -28.92 17.38 1.23
C THR A 239 -30.43 17.30 1.56
N VAL A 240 -31.28 17.76 0.65
CA VAL A 240 -32.77 17.63 0.80
C VAL A 240 -33.17 16.17 0.83
N SER A 241 -32.67 15.35 -0.09
CA SER A 241 -32.95 13.89 -0.12
C SER A 241 -32.51 13.20 1.18
N THR A 242 -31.33 13.57 1.70
CA THR A 242 -30.84 13.08 3.00
C THR A 242 -31.76 13.48 4.15
N SER A 243 -32.23 14.73 4.17
CA SER A 243 -33.17 15.23 5.19
C SER A 243 -34.51 14.50 5.14
N LEU A 244 -35.03 14.22 3.93
CA LEU A 244 -36.26 13.43 3.75
C LEU A 244 -36.07 11.98 4.24
N GLY A 245 -34.92 11.38 4.01
CA GLY A 245 -34.56 10.05 4.55
C GLY A 245 -34.56 10.02 6.08
N LEU A 246 -33.99 11.06 6.71
CA LEU A 246 -34.02 11.22 8.16
C LEU A 246 -35.45 11.46 8.68
N LEU A 247 -36.23 12.28 7.99
CA LEU A 247 -37.63 12.53 8.32
C LEU A 247 -38.47 11.23 8.25
N SER A 248 -38.27 10.42 7.22
CA SER A 248 -38.86 9.10 7.09
C SER A 248 -38.53 8.18 8.27
N SER A 249 -37.26 8.18 8.71
CA SER A 249 -36.80 7.41 9.87
C SER A 249 -37.40 7.90 11.19
N ILE A 250 -37.54 9.20 11.37
CA ILE A 250 -38.18 9.83 12.55
C ILE A 250 -39.69 9.53 12.53
N ALA A 251 -40.34 9.63 11.38
CA ALA A 251 -41.76 9.27 11.23
C ALA A 251 -41.97 7.77 11.57
N GLY A 252 -41.05 6.89 11.14
CA GLY A 252 -41.07 5.48 11.51
C GLY A 252 -40.98 5.24 13.03
N LYS A 253 -40.15 6.03 13.74
CA LYS A 253 -40.12 6.01 15.22
C LYS A 253 -41.49 6.33 15.81
N TYR A 254 -42.10 7.44 15.38
CA TYR A 254 -43.43 7.85 15.91
C TYR A 254 -44.52 6.88 15.55
N LEU A 255 -44.47 6.26 14.36
CA LEU A 255 -45.41 5.23 13.97
C LEU A 255 -45.37 4.03 14.92
N ILE A 256 -44.14 3.55 15.26
CA ILE A 256 -43.94 2.45 16.21
C ILE A 256 -44.45 2.83 17.60
N ASP A 257 -44.17 4.03 18.08
CA ASP A 257 -44.61 4.51 19.40
C ASP A 257 -46.13 4.60 19.49
N ILE A 258 -46.83 5.03 18.42
CA ILE A 258 -48.30 5.09 18.36
C ILE A 258 -48.91 3.69 18.33
N VAL A 259 -48.35 2.78 17.57
CA VAL A 259 -48.83 1.39 17.49
C VAL A 259 -48.65 0.68 18.84
N THR A 260 -47.51 0.86 19.50
CA THR A 260 -47.22 0.28 20.81
C THR A 260 -48.02 0.93 21.94
N GLY A 261 -48.44 2.20 21.80
CA GLY A 261 -49.28 2.94 22.71
C GLY A 261 -50.76 2.85 22.43
N TYR A 262 -51.22 2.02 21.47
CA TYR A 262 -52.62 1.81 21.05
C TYR A 262 -53.38 3.08 20.63
N GLN A 263 -52.65 4.11 20.13
CA GLN A 263 -53.27 5.35 19.69
C GLN A 263 -53.40 5.41 18.15
N MET A 264 -54.34 4.63 17.60
CA MET A 264 -54.47 4.41 16.14
C MET A 264 -54.90 5.65 15.31
N ASN A 265 -55.49 6.68 15.92
CA ASN A 265 -56.10 7.81 15.18
C ASN A 265 -55.07 8.64 14.35
N LYS A 266 -53.79 8.62 14.68
CA LYS A 266 -52.72 9.36 13.96
C LYS A 266 -51.81 8.48 13.10
N ALA A 267 -51.99 7.16 13.16
CA ALA A 267 -51.11 6.22 12.47
C ALA A 267 -51.12 6.40 10.95
N GLY A 268 -52.27 6.61 10.34
CA GLY A 268 -52.42 6.82 8.89
C GLY A 268 -51.68 8.07 8.38
N MET A 269 -51.77 9.20 9.13
CA MET A 269 -51.09 10.42 8.76
C MET A 269 -49.57 10.26 8.82
N ILE A 270 -49.05 9.65 9.88
CA ILE A 270 -47.58 9.45 10.05
C ILE A 270 -47.05 8.45 9.04
N PHE A 271 -47.80 7.38 8.74
CA PHE A 271 -47.48 6.45 7.66
C PHE A 271 -47.44 7.16 6.30
N GLY A 272 -48.40 8.06 6.03
CA GLY A 272 -48.39 8.90 4.83
C GLY A 272 -47.16 9.80 4.72
N VAL A 273 -46.73 10.42 5.82
CA VAL A 273 -45.51 11.22 5.86
C VAL A 273 -44.25 10.36 5.64
N MET A 274 -44.17 9.18 6.28
CA MET A 274 -43.09 8.24 6.12
C MET A 274 -42.96 7.75 4.67
N ALA A 275 -44.06 7.23 4.10
CA ALA A 275 -44.10 6.75 2.73
C ALA A 275 -43.88 7.85 1.70
N GLY A 276 -44.48 9.03 1.91
CA GLY A 276 -44.31 10.17 1.03
C GLY A 276 -42.90 10.71 1.02
N SER A 277 -42.26 10.90 2.20
CA SER A 277 -40.89 11.34 2.28
C SER A 277 -39.89 10.33 1.67
N PHE A 278 -40.15 9.03 1.84
CA PHE A 278 -39.37 7.97 1.22
C PHE A 278 -39.49 8.00 -0.31
N ALA A 279 -40.71 8.06 -0.84
CA ALA A 279 -40.98 8.12 -2.28
C ALA A 279 -40.36 9.33 -2.94
N VAL A 280 -40.49 10.52 -2.33
CA VAL A 280 -39.88 11.75 -2.82
C VAL A 280 -38.33 11.63 -2.79
N SER A 281 -37.77 11.11 -1.71
CA SER A 281 -36.29 10.87 -1.63
C SER A 281 -35.81 9.94 -2.74
N LEU A 282 -36.59 8.88 -3.07
CA LEU A 282 -36.27 7.93 -4.12
C LEU A 282 -36.24 8.62 -5.51
N ILE A 283 -37.24 9.44 -5.80
CA ILE A 283 -37.35 10.20 -7.05
C ILE A 283 -36.18 11.20 -7.15
N LEU A 284 -35.90 11.93 -6.06
CA LEU A 284 -34.78 12.87 -6.00
C LEU A 284 -33.43 12.18 -6.26
N ASN A 285 -33.18 11.02 -5.65
CA ASN A 285 -31.94 10.26 -5.86
C ASN A 285 -31.80 9.80 -7.31
N GLY A 286 -32.91 9.40 -7.96
CA GLY A 286 -32.91 9.10 -9.40
C GLY A 286 -32.55 10.32 -10.25
N GLY A 287 -33.13 11.48 -9.94
CA GLY A 287 -32.80 12.75 -10.59
C GLY A 287 -31.34 13.19 -10.39
N ILE A 288 -30.85 13.10 -9.16
CA ILE A 288 -29.46 13.40 -8.79
C ILE A 288 -28.51 12.51 -9.58
N SER A 289 -28.75 11.19 -9.62
CA SER A 289 -27.93 10.25 -10.37
C SER A 289 -27.87 10.58 -11.86
N ARG A 290 -29.01 10.95 -12.47
CA ARG A 290 -29.05 11.36 -13.87
C ARG A 290 -28.27 12.64 -14.15
N ILE A 291 -28.40 13.65 -13.27
CA ILE A 291 -27.66 14.91 -13.37
C ILE A 291 -26.15 14.63 -13.25
N MET A 292 -25.75 13.80 -12.28
CA MET A 292 -24.36 13.44 -12.02
C MET A 292 -23.72 12.74 -13.23
N VAL A 293 -24.41 11.75 -13.85
CA VAL A 293 -23.93 11.07 -15.04
C VAL A 293 -23.78 12.04 -16.21
N LYS A 294 -24.77 12.91 -16.45
CA LYS A 294 -24.71 13.92 -17.50
C LYS A 294 -23.52 14.87 -17.33
N LEU A 295 -23.31 15.36 -16.10
CA LEU A 295 -22.20 16.24 -15.76
C LEU A 295 -20.85 15.54 -15.96
N ASN A 296 -20.71 14.30 -15.44
CA ASN A 296 -19.50 13.51 -15.63
C ASN A 296 -19.16 13.34 -17.11
N THR A 297 -20.13 12.94 -17.93
CA THR A 297 -19.94 12.77 -19.37
C THR A 297 -19.53 14.08 -20.04
N ASN A 298 -20.19 15.19 -19.71
CA ASN A 298 -19.86 16.49 -20.32
C ASN A 298 -18.43 16.93 -19.94
N ILE A 299 -18.06 16.88 -18.66
CA ILE A 299 -16.73 17.29 -18.20
C ILE A 299 -15.65 16.35 -18.76
N SER A 300 -15.87 15.04 -18.78
CA SER A 300 -14.94 14.11 -19.40
C SER A 300 -14.76 14.38 -20.90
N ASN A 301 -15.82 14.78 -21.61
CA ASN A 301 -15.74 15.14 -23.02
C ASN A 301 -15.03 16.48 -23.23
N ASP A 302 -15.30 17.50 -22.39
CA ASP A 302 -14.61 18.79 -22.44
C ASP A 302 -13.09 18.59 -22.25
N ILE A 303 -12.69 17.82 -21.19
CA ILE A 303 -11.28 17.48 -20.94
C ILE A 303 -10.68 16.72 -22.12
N ARG A 304 -11.42 15.77 -22.71
CA ARG A 304 -10.94 14.97 -23.84
C ARG A 304 -10.72 15.82 -25.09
N ALA A 305 -11.64 16.73 -25.38
CA ALA A 305 -11.55 17.62 -26.52
C ALA A 305 -10.35 18.58 -26.39
N ASP A 306 -10.23 19.25 -25.22
CA ASP A 306 -9.14 20.18 -24.94
C ASP A 306 -7.77 19.49 -24.99
N LEU A 307 -7.66 18.29 -24.37
CA LEU A 307 -6.42 17.52 -24.39
C LEU A 307 -6.07 17.03 -25.80
N PHE A 308 -7.06 16.60 -26.58
CA PHE A 308 -6.83 16.13 -27.94
C PHE A 308 -6.29 17.26 -28.82
N GLU A 309 -6.91 18.44 -28.75
CA GLU A 309 -6.44 19.63 -29.46
C GLU A 309 -5.01 20.01 -29.06
N GLN A 310 -4.74 20.06 -27.73
CA GLN A 310 -3.41 20.40 -27.23
C GLN A 310 -2.33 19.39 -27.62
N ILE A 311 -2.65 18.09 -27.68
CA ILE A 311 -1.70 17.04 -28.05
C ILE A 311 -1.39 17.08 -29.55
N LEU A 312 -2.36 17.46 -30.40
CA LEU A 312 -2.10 17.63 -31.82
C LEU A 312 -1.08 18.74 -32.11
N ASP A 313 -1.01 19.74 -31.24
CA ASP A 313 -0.04 20.83 -31.33
C ASP A 313 1.34 20.49 -30.72
N VAL A 314 1.49 19.34 -30.04
CA VAL A 314 2.77 18.95 -29.41
C VAL A 314 3.75 18.46 -30.46
N SER A 315 5.03 18.82 -30.29
CA SER A 315 6.08 18.37 -31.20
C SER A 315 6.16 16.84 -31.26
N TRP A 316 6.26 16.32 -32.49
CA TRP A 316 6.33 14.88 -32.74
C TRP A 316 7.45 14.18 -31.93
N LEU A 317 8.59 14.85 -31.74
CA LEU A 317 9.75 14.31 -31.02
C LEU A 317 9.42 14.02 -29.56
N GLU A 318 8.66 14.89 -28.89
CA GLU A 318 8.23 14.72 -27.52
C GLU A 318 7.15 13.63 -27.39
N LEU A 319 6.16 13.62 -28.30
CA LEU A 319 5.12 12.59 -28.33
C LEU A 319 5.70 11.18 -28.55
N ASN A 320 6.71 11.04 -29.38
CA ASN A 320 7.33 9.75 -29.68
C ASN A 320 8.09 9.12 -28.46
N LYS A 321 8.30 9.88 -27.38
CA LYS A 321 8.85 9.36 -26.11
C LYS A 321 7.83 8.54 -25.34
N TYR A 322 6.54 8.76 -25.58
CA TYR A 322 5.44 8.04 -24.93
C TYR A 322 5.06 6.79 -25.72
N GLN A 323 4.78 5.71 -25.00
CA GLN A 323 4.23 4.51 -25.63
C GLN A 323 2.75 4.72 -25.96
N ASN A 324 2.30 4.22 -27.10
CA ASN A 324 0.89 4.32 -27.52
C ASN A 324 -0.09 3.79 -26.46
N GLY A 325 0.27 2.72 -25.74
CA GLY A 325 -0.54 2.17 -24.65
C GLY A 325 -0.68 3.11 -23.45
N ASP A 326 0.37 3.87 -23.09
CA ASP A 326 0.31 4.87 -22.03
C ASP A 326 -0.59 6.05 -22.43
N MET A 327 -0.45 6.53 -23.67
CA MET A 327 -1.31 7.58 -24.20
C MET A 327 -2.79 7.19 -24.17
N LEU A 328 -3.13 5.99 -24.65
CA LEU A 328 -4.51 5.47 -24.60
C LEU A 328 -5.03 5.30 -23.17
N SER A 329 -4.17 4.88 -22.24
CA SER A 329 -4.52 4.78 -20.81
C SER A 329 -4.83 6.14 -20.21
N ARG A 330 -4.04 7.18 -20.52
CA ARG A 330 -4.28 8.55 -20.08
C ARG A 330 -5.61 9.09 -20.64
N PHE A 331 -5.86 8.88 -21.93
CA PHE A 331 -7.10 9.31 -22.58
C PHE A 331 -8.36 8.60 -22.11
N ASN A 332 -8.29 7.32 -21.76
CA ASN A 332 -9.47 6.55 -21.37
C ASN A 332 -9.67 6.50 -19.85
N GLN A 333 -8.63 6.17 -19.08
CA GLN A 333 -8.77 5.94 -17.64
C GLN A 333 -8.53 7.19 -16.79
N ASP A 334 -7.49 7.99 -17.13
CA ASP A 334 -7.18 9.17 -16.33
C ASP A 334 -8.22 10.27 -16.53
N ILE A 335 -8.69 10.51 -17.76
CA ILE A 335 -9.78 11.46 -18.05
C ILE A 335 -11.06 11.06 -17.32
N GLU A 336 -11.45 9.78 -17.35
CA GLU A 336 -12.64 9.31 -16.64
C GLU A 336 -12.52 9.46 -15.12
N THR A 337 -11.33 9.17 -14.58
CA THR A 337 -11.04 9.35 -13.14
C THR A 337 -11.13 10.80 -12.72
N VAL A 338 -10.55 11.71 -13.50
CA VAL A 338 -10.59 13.15 -13.23
C VAL A 338 -12.01 13.69 -13.41
N GLY A 339 -12.69 13.38 -14.52
CA GLY A 339 -14.04 13.85 -14.82
C GLY A 339 -15.05 13.45 -13.76
N SER A 340 -15.03 12.17 -13.34
CA SER A 340 -15.95 11.67 -12.30
C SER A 340 -15.72 12.35 -10.94
N ASN A 341 -14.46 12.57 -10.55
CA ASN A 341 -14.16 13.23 -9.28
C ASN A 341 -14.32 14.76 -9.34
N ALA A 342 -14.11 15.39 -10.50
CA ALA A 342 -14.38 16.81 -10.71
C ALA A 342 -15.85 17.16 -10.38
N VAL A 343 -16.77 16.25 -10.70
CA VAL A 343 -18.20 16.42 -10.42
C VAL A 343 -18.55 16.01 -9.00
N SER A 344 -18.05 14.86 -8.54
CA SER A 344 -18.58 14.17 -7.36
C SER A 344 -17.88 14.53 -6.05
N TRP A 345 -16.59 14.94 -6.09
CA TRP A 345 -15.80 15.09 -4.85
C TRP A 345 -16.37 16.12 -3.88
N LEU A 346 -16.59 17.36 -4.32
CA LEU A 346 -17.11 18.44 -3.46
C LEU A 346 -18.52 18.13 -2.93
N PRO A 347 -19.48 17.74 -3.78
CA PRO A 347 -20.80 17.32 -3.33
C PRO A 347 -20.79 16.13 -2.37
N ALA A 348 -19.94 15.12 -2.63
CA ALA A 348 -19.82 13.96 -1.75
C ALA A 348 -19.34 14.36 -0.34
N VAL A 349 -18.36 15.28 -0.24
CA VAL A 349 -17.92 15.82 1.06
C VAL A 349 -19.07 16.53 1.77
N VAL A 350 -19.77 17.44 1.08
CA VAL A 350 -20.86 18.24 1.66
C VAL A 350 -22.00 17.34 2.12
N ILE A 351 -22.48 16.45 1.26
CA ILE A 351 -23.61 15.55 1.56
C ILE A 351 -23.25 14.57 2.68
N ALA A 352 -22.04 13.96 2.63
CA ALA A 352 -21.61 13.01 3.66
C ALA A 352 -21.41 13.68 5.02
N PHE A 353 -20.83 14.90 5.04
CA PHE A 353 -20.68 15.66 6.26
C PHE A 353 -22.03 16.11 6.84
N TYR A 354 -22.94 16.59 5.98
CA TYR A 354 -24.29 16.93 6.37
C TYR A 354 -25.03 15.71 6.94
N HIS A 355 -24.97 14.57 6.25
CA HIS A 355 -25.59 13.31 6.69
C HIS A 355 -25.04 12.87 8.05
N PHE A 356 -23.72 12.91 8.22
CA PHE A 356 -23.06 12.57 9.48
C PHE A 356 -23.52 13.48 10.61
N LEU A 357 -23.47 14.79 10.40
CA LEU A 357 -23.86 15.78 11.40
C LEU A 357 -25.35 15.70 11.75
N ALA A 358 -26.23 15.64 10.75
CA ALA A 358 -27.68 15.58 10.95
C ALA A 358 -28.08 14.29 11.68
N THR A 359 -27.52 13.13 11.28
CA THR A 359 -27.76 11.85 11.96
C THR A 359 -27.26 11.87 13.41
N PHE A 360 -26.07 12.43 13.64
CA PHE A 360 -25.51 12.57 14.99
C PHE A 360 -26.39 13.47 15.87
N LEU A 361 -26.83 14.62 15.36
CA LEU A 361 -27.70 15.54 16.10
C LEU A 361 -29.06 14.92 16.44
N VAL A 362 -29.64 14.15 15.52
CA VAL A 362 -30.89 13.40 15.78
C VAL A 362 -30.67 12.42 16.93
N LEU A 363 -29.59 11.60 16.89
CA LEU A 363 -29.30 10.66 17.96
C LEU A 363 -29.02 11.36 19.30
N PHE A 364 -28.26 12.46 19.28
CA PHE A 364 -27.92 13.24 20.47
C PHE A 364 -29.13 13.87 21.16
N TYR A 365 -30.13 14.28 20.35
CA TYR A 365 -31.39 14.83 20.87
C TYR A 365 -32.18 13.79 21.68
N TYR A 366 -32.22 12.53 21.23
CA TYR A 366 -32.98 11.48 21.93
C TYR A 366 -32.23 10.88 23.12
N ASP A 367 -30.93 10.59 22.98
CA ASP A 367 -30.10 10.05 24.07
C ASP A 367 -28.59 10.30 23.83
N LYS A 368 -27.97 11.05 24.76
CA LYS A 368 -26.55 11.44 24.67
C LYS A 368 -25.60 10.24 24.70
N VAL A 369 -25.91 9.21 25.50
CA VAL A 369 -25.05 8.02 25.63
C VAL A 369 -25.13 7.16 24.39
N MET A 370 -26.33 6.98 23.85
CA MET A 370 -26.54 6.31 22.56
C MET A 370 -25.78 6.98 21.41
N ALA A 371 -25.84 8.31 21.34
CA ALA A 371 -25.08 9.09 20.39
C ALA A 371 -23.55 8.88 20.54
N GLY A 372 -23.06 8.80 21.78
CA GLY A 372 -21.66 8.49 22.09
C GLY A 372 -21.24 7.09 21.64
N ILE A 373 -22.07 6.07 21.86
CA ILE A 373 -21.83 4.69 21.39
C ILE A 373 -21.79 4.65 19.85
N ALA A 374 -22.75 5.32 19.19
CA ALA A 374 -22.81 5.38 17.74
C ALA A 374 -21.58 6.09 17.17
N LEU A 375 -21.19 7.24 17.74
CA LEU A 375 -20.01 8.00 17.33
C LEU A 375 -18.71 7.19 17.52
N GLY A 376 -18.53 6.53 18.65
CA GLY A 376 -17.33 5.73 18.96
C GLY A 376 -17.21 4.47 18.11
N SER A 377 -18.33 3.88 17.68
CA SER A 377 -18.34 2.66 16.87
C SER A 377 -17.76 2.86 15.47
N ALA A 378 -17.99 4.01 14.84
CA ALA A 378 -17.57 4.29 13.47
C ALA A 378 -16.03 4.37 13.31
N PRO A 379 -15.29 5.19 14.07
CA PRO A 379 -13.82 5.22 14.00
C PRO A 379 -13.20 3.87 14.35
N PHE A 380 -13.77 3.14 15.31
CA PHE A 380 -13.24 1.83 15.70
C PHE A 380 -13.30 0.81 14.55
N VAL A 381 -14.42 0.72 13.84
CA VAL A 381 -14.57 -0.16 12.67
C VAL A 381 -13.61 0.25 11.56
N VAL A 382 -13.44 1.56 11.31
CA VAL A 382 -12.53 2.07 10.28
C VAL A 382 -11.07 1.77 10.63
N LEU A 383 -10.65 1.97 11.87
CA LEU A 383 -9.28 1.64 12.31
C LEU A 383 -8.98 0.14 12.16
N MET A 384 -9.93 -0.72 12.53
CA MET A 384 -9.78 -2.17 12.35
C MET A 384 -9.76 -2.57 10.87
N SER A 385 -10.57 -1.94 10.04
CA SER A 385 -10.57 -2.13 8.59
C SER A 385 -9.22 -1.74 7.97
N GLN A 386 -8.69 -0.55 8.32
CA GLN A 386 -7.41 -0.08 7.81
C GLN A 386 -6.24 -1.02 8.18
N PHE A 387 -6.26 -1.56 9.40
CA PHE A 387 -5.27 -2.53 9.83
C PHE A 387 -5.24 -3.80 8.96
N MET A 388 -6.40 -4.26 8.50
CA MET A 388 -6.50 -5.44 7.64
C MET A 388 -6.24 -5.13 6.16
N MET A 389 -6.52 -3.88 5.72
CA MET A 389 -6.41 -3.47 4.32
C MET A 389 -4.99 -3.53 3.77
N LYS A 390 -3.94 -3.30 4.59
CA LYS A 390 -2.54 -3.35 4.11
C LYS A 390 -2.21 -4.72 3.51
N LYS A 391 -2.48 -5.79 4.26
CA LYS A 391 -2.24 -7.16 3.78
C LYS A 391 -3.13 -7.54 2.59
N GLN A 392 -4.35 -7.02 2.57
CA GLN A 392 -5.27 -7.22 1.45
C GLN A 392 -4.74 -6.56 0.17
N ARG A 393 -4.19 -5.33 0.26
CA ARG A 393 -3.54 -4.63 -0.85
C ARG A 393 -2.33 -5.40 -1.40
N ASP A 394 -1.48 -5.95 -0.53
CA ASP A 394 -0.32 -6.75 -0.94
C ASP A 394 -0.75 -8.02 -1.71
N CYS A 395 -1.78 -8.70 -1.22
CA CYS A 395 -2.35 -9.85 -1.92
C CYS A 395 -2.98 -9.47 -3.26
N GLN A 396 -3.72 -8.36 -3.30
CA GLN A 396 -4.33 -7.85 -4.53
C GLN A 396 -3.29 -7.40 -5.56
N LYS A 397 -2.15 -6.84 -5.09
CA LYS A 397 -1.02 -6.50 -5.96
C LYS A 397 -0.48 -7.74 -6.67
N LYS A 398 -0.28 -8.85 -5.94
CA LYS A 398 0.15 -10.14 -6.54
C LYS A 398 -0.82 -10.67 -7.59
N VAL A 399 -2.14 -10.56 -7.34
CA VAL A 399 -3.16 -10.94 -8.32
C VAL A 399 -3.04 -10.09 -9.59
N ARG A 400 -2.89 -8.76 -9.44
CA ARG A 400 -2.70 -7.85 -10.58
C ARG A 400 -1.42 -8.12 -11.36
N GLU A 401 -0.30 -8.35 -10.68
CA GLU A 401 0.97 -8.68 -11.32
C GLU A 401 0.86 -9.98 -12.14
N MET A 402 0.18 -10.99 -11.60
CA MET A 402 -0.02 -12.25 -12.32
C MET A 402 -0.99 -12.11 -13.49
N SER A 403 -2.07 -11.34 -13.32
CA SER A 403 -3.00 -10.98 -14.41
C SER A 403 -2.29 -10.23 -15.53
N SER A 404 -1.42 -9.28 -15.20
CA SER A 404 -0.62 -8.54 -16.18
C SER A 404 0.32 -9.46 -16.96
N ARG A 405 1.01 -10.40 -16.27
CA ARG A 405 1.88 -11.40 -16.95
C ARG A 405 1.09 -12.27 -17.93
N MET A 406 -0.11 -12.68 -17.53
CA MET A 406 -0.99 -13.49 -18.40
C MET A 406 -1.41 -12.69 -19.64
N MET A 407 -1.85 -11.44 -19.44
CA MET A 407 -2.23 -10.53 -20.53
C MET A 407 -1.07 -10.24 -21.49
N THR A 408 0.15 -10.03 -20.97
CA THR A 408 1.35 -9.85 -21.80
C THR A 408 1.60 -11.08 -22.65
N PHE A 409 1.54 -12.27 -22.06
CA PHE A 409 1.72 -13.53 -22.80
C PHE A 409 0.65 -13.73 -23.88
N GLU A 410 -0.61 -13.42 -23.58
CA GLU A 410 -1.72 -13.47 -24.55
C GLU A 410 -1.50 -12.49 -25.69
N ALA A 411 -1.14 -11.26 -25.38
CA ALA A 411 -0.87 -10.21 -26.39
C ALA A 411 0.32 -10.61 -27.30
N GLU A 412 1.44 -11.05 -26.73
CA GLU A 412 2.60 -11.53 -27.48
C GLU A 412 2.23 -12.73 -28.40
N THR A 413 1.40 -13.65 -27.89
CA THR A 413 0.91 -14.80 -28.65
C THR A 413 0.06 -14.37 -29.86
N PHE A 414 -0.86 -13.41 -29.65
CA PHE A 414 -1.72 -12.90 -30.73
C PHE A 414 -0.93 -12.04 -31.74
N TYR A 415 0.00 -11.23 -31.28
CA TYR A 415 0.85 -10.43 -32.16
C TYR A 415 1.74 -11.28 -33.09
N ASN A 416 2.20 -12.45 -32.58
CA ASN A 416 3.07 -13.34 -33.33
C ASN A 416 2.34 -14.60 -33.85
N MET A 417 1.03 -14.52 -34.10
CA MET A 417 0.20 -15.65 -34.48
C MET A 417 0.70 -16.35 -35.76
N ASP A 418 1.15 -15.59 -36.73
CA ASP A 418 1.68 -16.12 -38.00
C ASP A 418 2.94 -16.96 -37.75
N MET A 419 3.84 -16.49 -36.89
CA MET A 419 5.05 -17.21 -36.51
C MET A 419 4.74 -18.48 -35.72
N ILE A 420 3.77 -18.41 -34.78
CA ILE A 420 3.35 -19.57 -33.98
C ILE A 420 2.76 -20.66 -34.85
N LYS A 421 1.93 -20.28 -35.84
CA LYS A 421 1.34 -21.23 -36.80
C LYS A 421 2.37 -21.79 -37.74
N SER A 422 3.29 -20.99 -38.28
CA SER A 422 4.34 -21.44 -39.19
C SER A 422 5.31 -22.38 -38.53
N LEU A 423 5.63 -22.22 -37.25
CA LEU A 423 6.50 -23.09 -36.46
C LEU A 423 5.77 -24.28 -35.83
N GLY A 424 4.45 -24.37 -35.93
CA GLY A 424 3.65 -25.46 -35.37
C GLY A 424 3.64 -25.55 -33.83
N ILE A 425 3.98 -24.46 -33.11
CA ILE A 425 4.15 -24.45 -31.64
C ILE A 425 2.87 -24.12 -30.87
N SER A 426 1.70 -24.18 -31.50
CA SER A 426 0.40 -23.81 -30.89
C SER A 426 0.11 -24.61 -29.61
N LEU A 427 0.44 -25.93 -29.59
CA LEU A 427 0.24 -26.77 -28.39
C LEU A 427 1.15 -26.33 -27.23
N HIS A 428 2.37 -25.89 -27.50
CA HIS A 428 3.31 -25.40 -26.51
C HIS A 428 2.77 -24.10 -25.88
N CYS A 429 2.32 -23.14 -26.69
CA CYS A 429 1.71 -21.89 -26.22
C CYS A 429 0.47 -22.16 -25.35
N SER A 430 -0.41 -23.08 -25.79
CA SER A 430 -1.57 -23.50 -24.98
C SER A 430 -1.18 -24.10 -23.63
N THR A 431 -0.13 -24.91 -23.59
CA THR A 431 0.38 -25.51 -22.35
C THR A 431 0.98 -24.45 -21.42
N CYS A 432 1.71 -23.47 -21.96
CA CYS A 432 2.23 -22.33 -21.19
C CYS A 432 1.10 -21.47 -20.60
N LEU A 433 0.07 -21.17 -21.38
CA LEU A 433 -1.10 -20.43 -20.90
C LEU A 433 -1.78 -21.17 -19.75
N LYS A 434 -2.02 -22.49 -19.88
CA LYS A 434 -2.60 -23.31 -18.81
C LYS A 434 -1.79 -23.25 -17.52
N LYS A 435 -0.46 -23.29 -17.60
CA LYS A 435 0.42 -23.14 -16.42
C LYS A 435 0.26 -21.77 -15.75
N LEU A 436 0.20 -20.69 -16.54
CA LEU A 436 -0.05 -19.34 -16.03
C LEU A 436 -1.43 -19.24 -15.38
N GLN A 437 -2.46 -19.82 -15.99
CA GLN A 437 -3.83 -19.86 -15.45
C GLN A 437 -3.89 -20.60 -14.11
N GLU A 438 -3.20 -21.73 -13.95
CA GLU A 438 -3.13 -22.45 -12.67
C GLU A 438 -2.42 -21.61 -11.57
N GLN A 439 -1.35 -20.91 -11.92
CA GLN A 439 -0.69 -20.00 -10.98
C GLN A 439 -1.60 -18.83 -10.59
N TYR A 440 -2.27 -18.21 -11.57
CA TYR A 440 -3.24 -17.14 -11.33
C TYR A 440 -4.39 -17.61 -10.44
N LYS A 441 -4.95 -18.79 -10.73
CA LYS A 441 -6.02 -19.41 -9.93
C LYS A 441 -5.59 -19.60 -8.48
N LYS A 442 -4.40 -20.14 -8.22
CA LYS A 442 -3.87 -20.34 -6.86
C LYS A 442 -3.75 -19.02 -6.10
N ILE A 443 -3.12 -18.00 -6.71
CA ILE A 443 -2.96 -16.68 -6.09
C ILE A 443 -4.32 -16.02 -5.83
N THR A 444 -5.26 -16.15 -6.77
CA THR A 444 -6.62 -15.58 -6.64
C THR A 444 -7.41 -16.28 -5.54
N LEU A 445 -7.31 -17.59 -5.42
CA LEU A 445 -7.96 -18.33 -4.33
C LEU A 445 -7.39 -17.93 -2.96
N ASP A 446 -6.07 -17.80 -2.84
CA ASP A 446 -5.42 -17.35 -1.59
C ASP A 446 -5.87 -15.93 -1.21
N TYR A 447 -5.96 -15.02 -2.19
CA TYR A 447 -6.51 -13.68 -1.98
C TYR A 447 -7.97 -13.70 -1.52
N ASN A 448 -8.82 -14.51 -2.20
CA ASN A 448 -10.22 -14.62 -1.85
C ASN A 448 -10.43 -15.22 -0.46
N LEU A 449 -9.70 -16.27 -0.10
CA LEU A 449 -9.73 -16.85 1.25
C LEU A 449 -9.33 -15.82 2.31
N PHE A 450 -8.30 -15.02 2.04
CA PHE A 450 -7.90 -13.94 2.94
C PHE A 450 -8.99 -12.86 3.05
N SER A 451 -9.59 -12.47 1.92
CA SER A 451 -10.69 -11.50 1.86
C SER A 451 -11.92 -11.99 2.65
N ILE A 452 -12.30 -13.26 2.50
CA ILE A 452 -13.40 -13.87 3.26
C ILE A 452 -13.10 -13.85 4.76
N LYS A 453 -11.90 -14.25 5.17
CA LYS A 453 -11.47 -14.21 6.59
C LYS A 453 -11.52 -12.78 7.14
N THR A 454 -11.06 -11.81 6.36
CA THR A 454 -11.10 -10.38 6.73
C THR A 454 -12.53 -9.90 6.92
N LYS A 455 -13.42 -10.20 5.95
CA LYS A 455 -14.84 -9.86 6.04
C LYS A 455 -15.50 -10.53 7.25
N ALA A 456 -15.22 -11.81 7.49
CA ALA A 456 -15.77 -12.54 8.63
C ALA A 456 -15.35 -11.90 9.97
N VAL A 457 -14.08 -11.55 10.15
CA VAL A 457 -13.59 -10.89 11.36
C VAL A 457 -14.26 -9.53 11.57
N LEU A 458 -14.37 -8.72 10.50
CA LEU A 458 -15.04 -7.42 10.57
C LEU A 458 -16.55 -7.57 10.84
N SER A 459 -17.20 -8.60 10.28
CA SER A 459 -18.62 -8.90 10.54
C SER A 459 -18.86 -9.32 11.99
N VAL A 460 -18.01 -10.19 12.55
CA VAL A 460 -18.09 -10.59 13.98
C VAL A 460 -17.88 -9.37 14.88
N LEU A 461 -16.93 -8.50 14.55
CA LEU A 461 -16.71 -7.26 15.30
C LEU A 461 -17.92 -6.32 15.21
N GLY A 462 -18.47 -6.13 14.01
CA GLY A 462 -19.68 -5.34 13.78
C GLY A 462 -20.88 -5.91 14.56
N MET A 463 -21.03 -7.25 14.59
CA MET A 463 -22.06 -7.94 15.34
C MET A 463 -21.88 -7.75 16.86
N ALA A 464 -20.65 -7.82 17.39
CA ALA A 464 -20.38 -7.57 18.81
C ALA A 464 -20.77 -6.14 19.22
N ILE A 465 -20.40 -5.14 18.40
CA ILE A 465 -20.83 -3.74 18.60
C ILE A 465 -22.35 -3.62 18.53
N GLN A 466 -22.98 -4.35 17.60
CA GLN A 466 -24.44 -4.36 17.44
C GLN A 466 -25.13 -4.92 18.68
N PHE A 467 -24.66 -6.04 19.20
CA PHE A 467 -25.23 -6.63 20.41
C PHE A 467 -25.02 -5.76 21.64
N THR A 468 -23.87 -5.09 21.75
CA THR A 468 -23.62 -4.12 22.84
C THR A 468 -24.60 -2.96 22.77
N ALA A 469 -24.77 -2.37 21.60
CA ALA A 469 -25.73 -1.29 21.38
C ALA A 469 -27.18 -1.76 21.64
N PHE A 470 -27.54 -2.94 21.16
CA PHE A 470 -28.87 -3.52 21.38
C PHE A 470 -29.11 -3.80 22.87
N GLY A 471 -28.15 -4.41 23.59
CA GLY A 471 -28.24 -4.66 25.03
C GLY A 471 -28.41 -3.37 25.82
N TYR A 472 -27.66 -2.31 25.47
CA TYR A 472 -27.85 -0.99 26.08
C TYR A 472 -29.26 -0.43 25.82
N CYS A 473 -29.77 -0.55 24.59
CA CYS A 473 -31.13 -0.14 24.25
C CYS A 473 -32.18 -0.89 25.05
N LEU A 474 -32.03 -2.22 25.21
CA LEU A 474 -32.93 -3.03 26.03
C LEU A 474 -32.92 -2.62 27.50
N PHE A 475 -31.73 -2.35 28.05
CA PHE A 475 -31.60 -1.84 29.42
C PHE A 475 -32.35 -0.50 29.59
N ARG A 476 -32.17 0.44 28.65
CA ARG A 476 -32.85 1.75 28.67
C ARG A 476 -34.37 1.62 28.45
N LEU A 477 -34.79 0.66 27.62
CA LEU A 477 -36.19 0.34 27.42
C LEU A 477 -36.82 -0.24 28.69
N TRP A 478 -36.13 -1.18 29.35
CA TRP A 478 -36.58 -1.78 30.61
C TRP A 478 -36.70 -0.74 31.75
N THR A 479 -35.83 0.23 31.80
CA THR A 479 -35.90 1.36 32.76
C THR A 479 -36.93 2.43 32.35
N HIS A 480 -37.72 2.21 31.31
CA HIS A 480 -38.71 3.16 30.74
C HIS A 480 -38.11 4.53 30.36
N ALA A 481 -36.79 4.58 30.14
CA ALA A 481 -36.08 5.82 29.77
C ALA A 481 -36.19 6.15 28.27
N ILE A 482 -36.51 5.15 27.44
CA ILE A 482 -36.73 5.31 25.99
C ILE A 482 -37.97 4.51 25.56
N THR A 483 -38.53 4.89 24.41
CA THR A 483 -39.64 4.18 23.79
C THR A 483 -39.17 3.12 22.79
N TYR A 484 -40.04 2.19 22.38
CA TYR A 484 -39.76 1.19 21.34
C TYR A 484 -39.35 1.85 20.02
N GLY A 485 -40.03 2.93 19.62
CA GLY A 485 -39.71 3.66 18.43
C GLY A 485 -38.33 4.33 18.52
N THR A 486 -37.94 4.84 19.68
CA THR A 486 -36.57 5.41 19.88
C THR A 486 -35.49 4.34 19.76
N MET A 487 -35.73 3.13 20.29
CA MET A 487 -34.81 2.00 20.14
C MET A 487 -34.59 1.65 18.67
N THR A 488 -35.69 1.51 17.88
CA THR A 488 -35.59 1.17 16.46
C THR A 488 -34.92 2.27 15.65
N LEU A 489 -35.26 3.53 15.90
CA LEU A 489 -34.59 4.68 15.29
C LEU A 489 -33.07 4.65 15.55
N PHE A 490 -32.66 4.38 16.80
CA PHE A 490 -31.24 4.32 17.14
C PHE A 490 -30.51 3.20 16.39
N LEU A 491 -31.06 1.98 16.37
CA LEU A 491 -30.46 0.85 15.68
C LEU A 491 -30.30 1.09 14.17
N GLN A 492 -31.27 1.76 13.56
CA GLN A 492 -31.22 2.15 12.15
C GLN A 492 -30.18 3.27 11.92
N GLN A 493 -30.23 4.34 12.69
CA GLN A 493 -29.39 5.52 12.49
C GLN A 493 -27.93 5.29 12.86
N ARG A 494 -27.62 4.36 13.77
CA ARG A 494 -26.25 3.93 14.06
C ARG A 494 -25.56 3.39 12.80
N ASN A 495 -26.25 2.57 12.02
CA ASN A 495 -25.70 2.03 10.78
C ASN A 495 -25.50 3.14 9.74
N SER A 496 -26.46 4.07 9.63
CA SER A 496 -26.37 5.25 8.75
C SER A 496 -25.18 6.14 9.13
N LEU A 497 -24.96 6.40 10.42
CA LEU A 497 -23.83 7.19 10.92
C LEU A 497 -22.48 6.53 10.59
N SER A 498 -22.39 5.21 10.79
CA SER A 498 -21.19 4.44 10.43
C SER A 498 -20.93 4.49 8.93
N GLY A 499 -21.97 4.36 8.10
CA GLY A 499 -21.86 4.49 6.64
C GLY A 499 -21.42 5.88 6.20
N ALA A 500 -22.02 6.94 6.77
CA ALA A 500 -21.64 8.32 6.48
C ALA A 500 -20.15 8.59 6.82
N PHE A 501 -19.70 8.08 7.96
CA PHE A 501 -18.30 8.19 8.36
C PHE A 501 -17.36 7.42 7.40
N GLN A 502 -17.72 6.19 6.99
CA GLN A 502 -16.96 5.42 6.00
C GLN A 502 -16.88 6.15 4.66
N ASN A 503 -17.97 6.78 4.21
CA ASN A 503 -18.00 7.58 2.99
C ASN A 503 -17.01 8.75 3.08
N LEU A 504 -16.99 9.49 4.20
CA LEU A 504 -16.03 10.58 4.43
C LEU A 504 -14.57 10.09 4.34
N VAL A 505 -14.28 8.94 4.96
CA VAL A 505 -12.92 8.36 4.92
C VAL A 505 -12.54 7.90 3.50
N SER A 506 -13.48 7.36 2.73
CA SER A 506 -13.24 6.88 1.36
C SER A 506 -13.00 8.00 0.34
N ILE A 507 -13.39 9.24 0.64
CA ILE A 507 -13.13 10.40 -0.21
C ILE A 507 -11.62 10.70 -0.30
N ILE A 508 -10.85 10.46 0.77
CA ILE A 508 -9.41 10.77 0.81
C ILE A 508 -8.61 10.03 -0.27
N PRO A 509 -8.72 8.69 -0.41
CA PRO A 509 -8.04 7.97 -1.50
C PRO A 509 -8.49 8.43 -2.90
N SER A 510 -9.78 8.71 -3.09
CA SER A 510 -10.29 9.23 -4.38
C SER A 510 -9.69 10.58 -4.74
N PHE A 511 -9.58 11.48 -3.76
CA PHE A 511 -8.92 12.77 -3.90
C PHE A 511 -7.47 12.64 -4.38
N LEU A 512 -6.68 11.77 -3.73
CA LEU A 512 -5.28 11.54 -4.09
C LEU A 512 -5.12 10.86 -5.46
N ASN A 513 -5.97 9.89 -5.78
CA ASN A 513 -5.94 9.23 -7.08
C ASN A 513 -6.24 10.20 -8.22
N SER A 514 -7.19 11.12 -8.03
CA SER A 514 -7.51 12.13 -9.02
C SER A 514 -6.38 13.13 -9.24
N SER A 515 -5.66 13.53 -8.19
CA SER A 515 -4.46 14.36 -8.34
C SER A 515 -3.40 13.66 -9.18
N VAL A 516 -3.13 12.36 -8.93
CA VAL A 516 -2.16 11.59 -9.73
C VAL A 516 -2.58 11.52 -11.20
N SER A 517 -3.87 11.25 -11.49
CA SER A 517 -4.37 11.22 -12.86
C SER A 517 -4.32 12.60 -13.53
N ALA A 518 -4.67 13.67 -12.80
CA ALA A 518 -4.58 15.04 -13.30
C ALA A 518 -3.13 15.46 -13.60
N HIS A 519 -2.19 15.09 -12.73
CA HIS A 519 -0.78 15.34 -12.97
C HIS A 519 -0.29 14.71 -14.27
N ARG A 520 -0.62 13.43 -14.51
CA ARG A 520 -0.28 12.72 -15.74
C ARG A 520 -0.90 13.35 -16.99
N LEU A 521 -2.10 13.92 -16.88
CA LEU A 521 -2.75 14.65 -17.98
C LEU A 521 -2.08 16.01 -18.23
N ARG A 522 -1.75 16.75 -17.16
CA ARG A 522 -1.03 18.04 -17.24
C ARG A 522 0.35 17.89 -17.86
N GLU A 523 1.09 16.82 -17.53
CA GLU A 523 2.36 16.53 -18.20
C GLU A 523 2.25 16.56 -19.72
N LEU A 524 1.14 16.09 -20.29
CA LEU A 524 0.92 16.13 -21.73
C LEU A 524 0.62 17.54 -22.24
N THR A 525 -0.08 18.37 -21.46
CA THR A 525 -0.41 19.74 -21.85
C THR A 525 0.78 20.71 -21.74
N GLU A 526 1.77 20.36 -20.92
CA GLU A 526 2.98 21.16 -20.67
C GLU A 526 4.12 20.82 -21.65
N LEU A 527 3.92 19.83 -22.54
CA LEU A 527 4.91 19.48 -23.55
C LEU A 527 5.15 20.64 -24.54
N PRO A 528 6.38 20.77 -25.07
CA PRO A 528 6.70 21.78 -26.08
C PRO A 528 5.79 21.64 -27.31
N LYS A 529 5.20 22.74 -27.72
CA LYS A 529 4.31 22.80 -28.89
C LYS A 529 5.12 23.05 -30.13
N GLU A 530 4.60 22.59 -31.26
CA GLU A 530 5.13 22.92 -32.59
C GLU A 530 4.93 24.41 -32.85
N ILE A 531 5.96 25.05 -33.38
CA ILE A 531 5.89 26.46 -33.78
C ILE A 531 5.30 26.49 -35.20
N HIS A 532 3.99 26.56 -35.30
CA HIS A 532 3.34 26.79 -36.59
C HIS A 532 3.60 28.24 -37.05
N SER A 533 4.64 28.45 -37.83
CA SER A 533 4.81 29.71 -38.54
C SER A 533 3.75 29.81 -39.66
N ILE A 534 2.68 30.53 -39.35
CA ILE A 534 1.54 30.76 -40.29
C ILE A 534 1.95 31.63 -41.49
N GLN A 535 3.24 31.93 -41.66
CA GLN A 535 3.68 32.75 -42.80
C GLN A 535 3.55 31.94 -44.11
N ASN A 536 2.57 32.34 -44.94
CA ASN A 536 2.38 31.97 -46.35
C ASN A 536 1.82 30.57 -46.68
N GLN A 537 0.99 29.95 -45.83
CA GLN A 537 0.27 28.73 -46.26
C GLN A 537 -0.69 28.94 -47.44
N LYS A 538 -1.23 30.15 -47.66
CA LYS A 538 -2.18 30.42 -48.73
C LYS A 538 -1.54 30.32 -50.14
N ASP A 539 -0.26 30.65 -50.28
CA ASP A 539 0.42 30.65 -51.57
C ASP A 539 0.89 29.26 -52.02
N LEU A 540 1.18 28.35 -51.08
CA LEU A 540 1.61 26.98 -51.37
C LEU A 540 0.49 26.08 -51.92
N PHE A 541 -0.76 26.31 -51.56
CA PHE A 541 -1.91 25.54 -52.05
C PHE A 541 -2.42 26.00 -53.43
N LEU A 542 -1.95 27.15 -53.92
CA LEU A 542 -2.38 27.72 -55.21
C LEU A 542 -1.44 27.37 -56.38
N THR A 543 -0.28 26.78 -56.13
CA THR A 543 0.69 26.38 -57.14
C THR A 543 0.29 25.07 -57.82
N LYS A 544 0.09 25.09 -59.14
CA LYS A 544 -0.18 23.89 -59.96
C LYS A 544 1.07 23.04 -60.24
N GLY A 545 2.24 23.41 -59.72
CA GLY A 545 3.53 22.74 -59.87
C GLY A 545 3.96 21.95 -58.66
N GLY A 546 4.93 21.06 -58.77
CA GLY A 546 5.56 20.36 -57.66
C GLY A 546 6.36 21.31 -56.76
N LEU A 547 6.72 20.85 -55.57
CA LEU A 547 7.55 21.59 -54.63
C LEU A 547 9.02 21.15 -54.72
N GLU A 548 9.94 22.09 -54.70
CA GLU A 548 11.36 21.84 -54.49
C GLU A 548 11.58 21.59 -52.97
N VAL A 549 12.27 20.52 -52.65
CA VAL A 549 12.66 20.18 -51.30
C VAL A 549 14.16 20.40 -51.14
N ARG A 550 14.57 21.29 -50.24
CA ARG A 550 15.99 21.60 -50.02
C ARG A 550 16.34 21.58 -48.54
N LEU A 551 17.39 20.85 -48.19
CA LEU A 551 18.03 20.91 -46.89
C LEU A 551 19.39 21.58 -47.06
N GLU A 552 19.67 22.61 -46.27
CA GLU A 552 20.91 23.41 -46.38
C GLU A 552 21.66 23.31 -45.05
N ASN A 553 22.87 22.74 -45.09
CA ASN A 553 23.82 22.64 -43.97
C ASN A 553 23.19 22.07 -42.69
N VAL A 554 22.38 21.01 -42.84
CA VAL A 554 21.57 20.44 -41.75
C VAL A 554 22.42 19.56 -40.86
N THR A 555 22.42 19.87 -39.53
CA THR A 555 22.91 19.00 -38.49
C THR A 555 21.73 18.59 -37.60
N PHE A 556 21.65 17.31 -37.26
CA PHE A 556 20.56 16.79 -36.41
C PHE A 556 21.03 15.64 -35.51
N SER A 557 20.54 15.64 -34.26
CA SER A 557 20.79 14.61 -33.23
C SER A 557 19.53 14.31 -32.41
N TYR A 558 19.12 13.05 -32.28
CA TYR A 558 18.04 12.67 -31.35
C TYR A 558 18.44 12.82 -29.87
N THR A 559 19.73 12.66 -29.58
CA THR A 559 20.30 12.77 -28.22
C THR A 559 21.64 13.49 -28.31
N LYS A 560 21.93 14.34 -27.34
CA LYS A 560 23.23 15.05 -27.26
C LYS A 560 24.40 14.05 -27.38
N GLY A 561 25.23 14.20 -28.41
CA GLY A 561 26.43 13.40 -28.64
C GLY A 561 26.32 12.31 -29.73
N LYS A 562 25.13 12.00 -30.25
CA LYS A 562 24.98 11.05 -31.37
C LYS A 562 24.32 11.77 -32.56
N GLN A 563 25.15 12.40 -33.38
CA GLN A 563 24.71 13.07 -34.60
C GLN A 563 24.28 12.04 -35.64
N VAL A 564 23.12 12.29 -36.28
CA VAL A 564 22.60 11.52 -37.41
C VAL A 564 22.98 12.19 -38.73
N PHE A 565 22.88 13.51 -38.76
CA PHE A 565 23.35 14.35 -39.86
C PHE A 565 24.33 15.39 -39.35
N ARG A 566 25.35 15.66 -40.15
CA ARG A 566 26.35 16.67 -39.89
C ARG A 566 26.58 17.48 -41.15
N GLU A 567 26.24 18.78 -41.12
CA GLU A 567 26.43 19.73 -42.22
C GLU A 567 26.02 19.13 -43.56
N SER A 568 24.84 18.46 -43.59
CA SER A 568 24.37 17.70 -44.75
C SER A 568 23.43 18.51 -45.62
N ASP A 569 23.63 18.42 -46.92
CA ASP A 569 22.80 19.05 -47.91
C ASP A 569 21.98 18.01 -48.69
N PHE A 570 20.76 18.37 -49.07
CA PHE A 570 19.88 17.56 -49.91
C PHE A 570 19.03 18.46 -50.76
N CYS A 571 18.82 18.08 -52.04
CA CYS A 571 17.92 18.78 -52.92
C CYS A 571 17.15 17.78 -53.77
N ALA A 572 15.85 18.03 -53.93
CA ALA A 572 14.98 17.32 -54.86
C ALA A 572 14.15 18.34 -55.61
N CYS A 573 14.24 18.32 -56.95
CA CYS A 573 13.52 19.24 -57.81
C CYS A 573 12.04 18.83 -57.99
N PRO A 574 11.15 19.77 -58.34
CA PRO A 574 9.75 19.47 -58.62
C PRO A 574 9.60 18.40 -59.71
N GLY A 575 8.82 17.34 -59.44
CA GLY A 575 8.59 16.22 -60.35
C GLY A 575 9.71 15.18 -60.43
N GLU A 576 10.81 15.36 -59.69
CA GLU A 576 11.90 14.39 -59.57
C GLU A 576 11.54 13.22 -58.66
N ILE A 577 11.95 12.00 -59.03
CA ILE A 577 11.86 10.80 -58.21
C ILE A 577 13.24 10.51 -57.61
N VAL A 578 13.38 10.69 -56.32
CA VAL A 578 14.63 10.46 -55.58
C VAL A 578 14.53 9.20 -54.73
N ALA A 579 15.46 8.26 -54.94
CA ALA A 579 15.55 7.04 -54.13
C ALA A 579 16.63 7.18 -53.04
N LEU A 580 16.23 7.00 -51.77
CA LEU A 580 17.16 6.98 -50.63
C LEU A 580 17.65 5.55 -50.38
N VAL A 581 18.91 5.28 -50.69
CA VAL A 581 19.54 3.98 -50.53
C VAL A 581 20.60 4.03 -49.41
N GLY A 582 20.71 2.96 -48.65
CA GLY A 582 21.70 2.86 -47.56
C GLY A 582 21.35 1.77 -46.57
N THR A 583 22.27 1.44 -45.64
CA THR A 583 22.05 0.43 -44.63
C THR A 583 21.06 0.87 -43.54
N SER A 584 20.54 -0.07 -42.76
CA SER A 584 19.61 0.27 -41.65
C SER A 584 20.34 1.12 -40.61
N GLY A 585 19.73 2.22 -40.20
CA GLY A 585 20.31 3.12 -39.17
C GLY A 585 21.07 4.33 -39.73
N GLU A 586 21.26 4.48 -41.05
CA GLU A 586 21.97 5.62 -41.69
C GLU A 586 21.16 6.93 -41.77
N GLY A 587 19.97 6.98 -41.17
CA GLY A 587 19.22 8.23 -41.07
C GLY A 587 18.16 8.43 -42.16
N LYS A 588 17.87 7.46 -43.06
CA LYS A 588 16.85 7.60 -44.13
C LYS A 588 15.50 8.06 -43.60
N THR A 589 14.99 7.44 -42.57
CA THR A 589 13.72 7.82 -41.90
C THR A 589 13.82 9.20 -41.24
N THR A 590 15.00 9.56 -40.71
CA THR A 590 15.24 10.88 -40.10
C THR A 590 15.21 11.98 -41.19
N LEU A 591 15.78 11.72 -42.35
CA LEU A 591 15.71 12.64 -43.51
C LEU A 591 14.26 12.90 -43.92
N LEU A 592 13.45 11.83 -44.04
CA LEU A 592 12.04 11.98 -44.35
C LEU A 592 11.28 12.79 -43.32
N ARG A 593 11.59 12.62 -42.04
CA ARG A 593 10.97 13.39 -40.96
C ARG A 593 11.36 14.86 -40.96
N LEU A 594 12.61 15.18 -41.32
CA LEU A 594 13.06 16.57 -41.54
C LEU A 594 12.34 17.22 -42.74
N ILE A 595 12.21 16.48 -43.83
CA ILE A 595 11.49 16.95 -45.04
C ILE A 595 10.00 17.19 -44.74
N LEU A 596 9.38 16.31 -43.94
CA LEU A 596 7.99 16.44 -43.53
C LEU A 596 7.75 17.48 -42.44
N GLY A 597 8.83 18.11 -41.90
CA GLY A 597 8.72 19.07 -40.80
C GLY A 597 8.32 18.47 -39.47
N LEU A 598 8.39 17.13 -39.31
CA LEU A 598 8.08 16.44 -38.03
C LEU A 598 9.16 16.64 -36.99
N ILE A 599 10.38 16.98 -37.42
CA ILE A 599 11.52 17.29 -36.57
C ILE A 599 12.25 18.50 -37.16
N GLU A 600 12.71 19.37 -36.26
CA GLU A 600 13.52 20.53 -36.63
C GLU A 600 15.02 20.19 -36.57
N PRO A 601 15.85 20.71 -37.51
CA PRO A 601 17.28 20.52 -37.44
C PRO A 601 17.89 21.32 -36.29
N ASP A 602 18.97 20.79 -35.66
CA ASP A 602 19.74 21.51 -34.65
C ASP A 602 20.41 22.76 -35.21
N THR A 603 20.91 22.67 -36.46
CA THR A 603 21.44 23.78 -37.26
C THR A 603 21.13 23.56 -38.74
N GLY A 604 21.13 24.63 -39.54
CA GLY A 604 20.75 24.59 -40.94
C GLY A 604 19.26 24.85 -41.15
N LYS A 605 18.75 24.58 -42.36
CA LYS A 605 17.35 24.85 -42.74
C LYS A 605 16.81 23.74 -43.63
N ALA A 606 15.52 23.39 -43.40
CA ALA A 606 14.72 22.59 -44.29
C ALA A 606 13.74 23.54 -45.00
N ILE A 607 13.77 23.60 -46.32
CA ILE A 607 13.03 24.56 -47.13
C ILE A 607 12.15 23.79 -48.12
N LEU A 608 10.87 24.14 -48.17
CA LEU A 608 9.94 23.75 -49.20
C LEU A 608 9.66 25.00 -50.04
N LYS A 609 10.01 24.98 -51.33
CA LYS A 609 9.84 26.12 -52.22
C LYS A 609 8.91 25.75 -53.38
N ALA A 610 7.88 26.56 -53.57
CA ALA A 610 7.07 26.45 -54.76
C ALA A 610 7.84 26.99 -55.99
N GLN A 611 7.70 26.34 -57.12
CA GLN A 611 8.22 26.88 -58.38
C GLN A 611 7.26 27.96 -58.85
N ASP A 612 7.76 29.19 -59.02
CA ASP A 612 7.01 30.33 -59.59
C ASP A 612 6.48 30.06 -61.02
#